data_e42f636badeda6d39fa9c01e64175c3b
#
_entry.id   e42f636badeda6d39fa9c01e64175c3b
#
_cell.length_a   1.000
_cell.length_b   1.000
_cell.length_c   1.000
_cell.angle_alpha   90.00
_cell.angle_beta   90.00
_cell.angle_gamma   90.00
#
_symmetry.space_group_name_H-M   'P 1'
#
loop_
_entity.id
_entity.type
_entity.pdbx_description
1 polymer ?
#
loop_
_entity_poly.entity_id
_entity_poly.type
_entity_poly.pdbx_seq_one_letter_code
_entity_poly.pdbx_strand_id
1 'polypeptide(L)'
;NTYRMRISTLINEAIKVGMSSNSMEGIKSKRTKANLHKPYKNIGLIIDNVRAYNANLHLCALITYGCLLRPHREVRELTWGDFSDDLSYIHLSGNRNKSGRNRIVPVPSYIKDFLVKGNPKDNIFSGKPQPLNQDYFKTLWSRFKRQSNLLEQGQTLYSFRHSGAIEIFKRTGSITKLQKAMGHSSINVSLTYLRGLE
;
A
#
# COMPACT_ATOMS: atom_id res chain seq x y z
N ASN A 1 -17.09 12.72 1.21
CA ASN A 1 -16.67 13.39 -0.05
C ASN A 1 -16.93 12.52 -1.29
N THR A 2 -16.66 11.22 -1.24
CA THR A 2 -16.89 10.30 -2.38
C THR A 2 -18.34 10.25 -2.80
N TYR A 3 -19.28 10.17 -1.85
CA TYR A 3 -20.73 10.19 -2.15
C TYR A 3 -21.14 11.51 -2.78
N ARG A 4 -20.66 12.64 -2.24
CA ARG A 4 -20.95 13.96 -2.82
C ARG A 4 -20.49 14.05 -4.27
N MET A 5 -19.28 13.60 -4.58
CA MET A 5 -18.76 13.58 -5.95
C MET A 5 -19.60 12.70 -6.88
N ARG A 6 -20.00 11.50 -6.43
CA ARG A 6 -20.84 10.60 -7.21
C ARG A 6 -22.22 11.19 -7.50
N ILE A 7 -22.85 11.76 -6.45
CA ILE A 7 -24.15 12.44 -6.59
C ILE A 7 -24.04 13.62 -7.55
N SER A 8 -23.03 14.48 -7.41
CA SER A 8 -22.80 15.61 -8.32
C SER A 8 -22.59 15.14 -9.76
N THR A 9 -21.87 14.04 -9.98
CA THR A 9 -21.67 13.46 -11.32
C THR A 9 -23.01 12.99 -11.91
N LEU A 10 -23.83 12.27 -11.14
CA LEU A 10 -25.17 11.83 -11.60
C LEU A 10 -26.10 13.01 -11.92
N ILE A 11 -26.09 14.06 -11.09
CA ILE A 11 -26.89 15.26 -11.34
C ILE A 11 -26.40 15.98 -12.60
N ASN A 12 -25.10 16.07 -12.83
CA ASN A 12 -24.55 16.67 -14.06
C ASN A 12 -24.94 15.88 -15.32
N GLU A 13 -25.05 14.55 -15.25
CA GLU A 13 -25.60 13.76 -16.36
C GLU A 13 -27.12 14.02 -16.54
N ALA A 14 -27.87 14.15 -15.45
CA ALA A 14 -29.28 14.48 -15.50
C ALA A 14 -29.55 15.88 -16.09
N ILE A 15 -28.68 16.84 -15.90
CA ILE A 15 -28.78 18.18 -16.53
C ILE A 15 -28.69 18.08 -18.04
N LYS A 16 -27.89 17.17 -18.59
CA LYS A 16 -27.80 16.97 -20.05
C LYS A 16 -29.10 16.49 -20.67
N VAL A 17 -30.01 15.91 -19.88
CA VAL A 17 -31.31 15.39 -20.32
C VAL A 17 -32.52 16.19 -19.77
N GLY A 18 -32.29 17.44 -19.31
CA GLY A 18 -33.37 18.37 -19.00
C GLY A 18 -33.52 18.82 -17.55
N MET A 19 -32.69 18.37 -16.64
CA MET A 19 -32.66 18.89 -15.26
C MET A 19 -32.09 20.31 -15.24
N SER A 20 -32.73 21.25 -14.52
CA SER A 20 -32.43 22.69 -14.61
C SER A 20 -31.12 23.09 -13.95
N SER A 21 -30.69 22.42 -12.83
CA SER A 21 -29.49 22.82 -12.09
C SER A 21 -28.94 21.71 -11.21
N ASN A 22 -27.69 21.83 -10.82
CA ASN A 22 -27.05 20.91 -9.89
C ASN A 22 -27.18 21.43 -8.46
N SER A 23 -28.10 20.87 -7.67
CA SER A 23 -28.32 21.22 -6.28
C SER A 23 -27.10 20.96 -5.35
N MET A 24 -26.08 20.25 -5.85
CA MET A 24 -24.82 20.03 -5.14
C MET A 24 -23.78 21.13 -5.43
N GLU A 25 -24.09 22.06 -6.33
CA GLU A 25 -23.23 23.20 -6.65
C GLU A 25 -23.11 24.11 -5.42
N GLY A 26 -21.90 24.59 -5.14
CA GLY A 26 -21.63 25.38 -3.95
C GLY A 26 -21.43 24.60 -2.64
N ILE A 27 -21.81 23.32 -2.56
CA ILE A 27 -21.55 22.51 -1.36
C ILE A 27 -20.06 22.18 -1.29
N LYS A 28 -19.35 22.81 -0.35
CA LYS A 28 -17.92 22.58 -0.14
C LYS A 28 -17.67 21.16 0.40
N SER A 29 -16.61 20.53 -0.07
CA SER A 29 -16.18 19.24 0.47
C SER A 29 -15.71 19.40 1.92
N LYS A 30 -16.20 18.51 2.80
CA LYS A 30 -15.76 18.50 4.21
C LYS A 30 -14.26 18.16 4.27
N ARG A 31 -13.46 19.01 4.91
CA ARG A 31 -12.04 18.72 5.17
C ARG A 31 -11.97 17.50 6.09
N THR A 32 -11.41 16.42 5.60
CA THR A 32 -11.10 15.25 6.44
C THR A 32 -9.65 15.35 6.88
N LYS A 33 -9.40 15.14 8.18
CA LYS A 33 -8.03 14.96 8.67
C LYS A 33 -7.45 13.71 8.01
N ALA A 34 -6.24 13.82 7.47
CA ALA A 34 -5.54 12.66 6.95
C ALA A 34 -5.32 11.64 8.08
N ASN A 35 -5.82 10.42 7.89
CA ASN A 35 -5.57 9.34 8.84
C ASN A 35 -4.15 8.82 8.58
N LEU A 36 -3.18 9.31 9.35
CA LEU A 36 -1.80 8.87 9.25
C LEU A 36 -1.66 7.53 9.96
N HIS A 37 -1.16 6.54 9.24
CA HIS A 37 -0.81 5.25 9.82
C HIS A 37 0.45 5.43 10.68
N LYS A 38 0.33 5.20 11.98
CA LYS A 38 1.43 5.38 12.93
C LYS A 38 2.58 4.41 12.59
N PRO A 39 3.84 4.86 12.43
CA PRO A 39 4.96 3.97 12.16
C PRO A 39 5.25 3.07 13.37
N TYR A 40 5.99 1.98 13.13
CA TYR A 40 6.44 1.11 14.20
C TYR A 40 7.72 1.65 14.83
N LYS A 41 7.82 1.60 16.17
CA LYS A 41 9.03 1.97 16.90
C LYS A 41 10.12 0.89 16.78
N ASN A 42 9.72 -0.37 16.92
CA ASN A 42 10.60 -1.52 16.77
C ASN A 42 10.08 -2.42 15.65
N ILE A 43 10.47 -2.11 14.41
CA ILE A 43 10.00 -2.81 13.22
C ILE A 43 10.47 -4.29 13.19
N GLY A 44 11.70 -4.57 13.64
CA GLY A 44 12.27 -5.91 13.67
C GLY A 44 11.43 -6.85 14.54
N LEU A 45 11.13 -6.45 15.76
CA LEU A 45 10.31 -7.23 16.69
C LEU A 45 8.91 -7.51 16.12
N ILE A 46 8.30 -6.54 15.44
CA ILE A 46 6.99 -6.74 14.82
C ILE A 46 7.08 -7.73 13.65
N ILE A 47 8.11 -7.63 12.80
CA ILE A 47 8.34 -8.55 11.68
C ILE A 47 8.54 -9.98 12.19
N ASP A 48 9.34 -10.18 13.24
CA ASP A 48 9.59 -11.51 13.82
C ASP A 48 8.30 -12.12 14.39
N ASN A 49 7.48 -11.34 15.07
CA ASN A 49 6.19 -11.80 15.58
C ASN A 49 5.21 -12.13 14.44
N VAL A 50 5.17 -11.32 13.39
CA VAL A 50 4.36 -11.61 12.20
C VAL A 50 4.85 -12.88 11.50
N ARG A 51 6.17 -13.11 11.44
CA ARG A 51 6.78 -14.33 10.90
C ARG A 51 6.32 -15.58 11.65
N ALA A 52 6.37 -15.54 12.98
CA ALA A 52 5.93 -16.63 13.82
C ALA A 52 4.42 -16.90 13.70
N TYR A 53 3.63 -15.87 13.38
CA TYR A 53 2.19 -15.96 13.26
C TYR A 53 1.71 -16.55 11.92
N ASN A 54 2.22 -16.05 10.79
CA ASN A 54 1.74 -16.49 9.46
C ASN A 54 2.70 -16.08 8.35
N ALA A 55 3.14 -17.04 7.52
CA ALA A 55 4.10 -16.82 6.44
C ALA A 55 3.60 -15.83 5.36
N ASN A 56 2.34 -15.89 4.95
CA ASN A 56 1.79 -14.96 3.96
C ASN A 56 1.73 -13.53 4.49
N LEU A 57 1.35 -13.36 5.76
CA LEU A 57 1.33 -12.04 6.40
C LEU A 57 2.75 -11.49 6.54
N HIS A 58 3.72 -12.34 6.87
CA HIS A 58 5.12 -11.99 6.95
C HIS A 58 5.67 -11.50 5.61
N LEU A 59 5.48 -12.26 4.54
CA LEU A 59 5.92 -11.86 3.20
C LEU A 59 5.23 -10.56 2.74
N CYS A 60 3.93 -10.41 3.02
CA CYS A 60 3.20 -9.17 2.76
C CYS A 60 3.79 -7.98 3.53
N ALA A 61 4.13 -8.16 4.81
CA ALA A 61 4.75 -7.14 5.64
C ALA A 61 6.15 -6.74 5.11
N LEU A 62 6.98 -7.72 4.75
CA LEU A 62 8.32 -7.50 4.19
C LEU A 62 8.26 -6.71 2.88
N ILE A 63 7.40 -7.12 1.93
CA ILE A 63 7.24 -6.41 0.65
C ILE A 63 6.65 -5.01 0.87
N THR A 64 5.70 -4.87 1.79
CA THR A 64 5.13 -3.56 2.13
C THR A 64 6.17 -2.62 2.74
N TYR A 65 7.06 -3.11 3.59
CA TYR A 65 8.13 -2.36 4.23
C TYR A 65 9.28 -2.05 3.27
N GLY A 66 9.84 -3.08 2.62
CA GLY A 66 11.07 -2.96 1.83
C GLY A 66 10.85 -2.45 0.41
N CYS A 67 9.75 -2.84 -0.23
CA CYS A 67 9.41 -2.43 -1.59
C CYS A 67 8.41 -1.26 -1.63
N LEU A 68 7.91 -0.81 -0.49
CA LEU A 68 6.91 0.26 -0.37
C LEU A 68 5.67 0.03 -1.24
N LEU A 69 5.23 -1.22 -1.41
CA LEU A 69 3.99 -1.57 -2.09
C LEU A 69 2.79 -1.48 -1.14
N ARG A 70 1.61 -1.23 -1.70
CA ARG A 70 0.36 -1.19 -0.93
C ARG A 70 -0.14 -2.60 -0.66
N PRO A 71 -0.37 -3.01 0.63
CA PRO A 71 -0.61 -4.42 0.97
C PRO A 71 -1.88 -5.00 0.38
N HIS A 72 -2.99 -4.23 0.37
CA HIS A 72 -4.31 -4.78 0.05
C HIS A 72 -4.57 -4.99 -1.45
N ARG A 73 -3.83 -4.33 -2.32
CA ARG A 73 -3.96 -4.50 -3.77
C ARG A 73 -2.62 -4.81 -4.43
N GLU A 74 -1.66 -3.87 -4.37
CA GLU A 74 -0.39 -4.03 -5.09
C GLU A 74 0.35 -5.31 -4.67
N VAL A 75 0.48 -5.58 -3.36
CA VAL A 75 1.12 -6.81 -2.86
C VAL A 75 0.25 -8.03 -3.09
N ARG A 76 -1.04 -7.98 -2.74
CA ARG A 76 -1.95 -9.12 -2.85
C ARG A 76 -2.09 -9.68 -4.27
N GLU A 77 -1.98 -8.82 -5.28
CA GLU A 77 -2.15 -9.17 -6.69
C GLU A 77 -0.82 -9.48 -7.41
N LEU A 78 0.31 -9.54 -6.69
CA LEU A 78 1.60 -9.92 -7.30
C LEU A 78 1.56 -11.36 -7.83
N THR A 79 2.09 -11.50 -9.04
CA THR A 79 2.38 -12.79 -9.67
C THR A 79 3.88 -12.97 -9.83
N TRP A 80 4.34 -14.19 -10.05
CA TRP A 80 5.77 -14.44 -10.32
C TRP A 80 6.26 -13.77 -11.60
N GLY A 81 5.38 -13.54 -12.57
CA GLY A 81 5.69 -12.79 -13.78
C GLY A 81 5.94 -11.29 -13.57
N ASP A 82 5.60 -10.75 -12.40
CA ASP A 82 5.93 -9.37 -12.04
C ASP A 82 7.38 -9.21 -11.59
N PHE A 83 8.05 -10.30 -11.23
CA PHE A 83 9.44 -10.28 -10.78
C PHE A 83 10.41 -10.49 -11.95
N SER A 84 11.56 -9.83 -11.88
CA SER A 84 12.70 -10.16 -12.74
C SER A 84 13.18 -11.59 -12.48
N ASP A 85 13.97 -12.13 -13.42
CA ASP A 85 14.44 -13.53 -13.31
C ASP A 85 15.30 -13.78 -12.07
N ASP A 86 16.08 -12.81 -11.67
CA ASP A 86 16.94 -12.82 -10.48
C ASP A 86 16.24 -12.34 -9.19
N LEU A 87 14.92 -12.07 -9.25
CA LEU A 87 14.12 -11.54 -8.16
C LEU A 87 14.61 -10.18 -7.61
N SER A 88 15.37 -9.42 -8.39
CA SER A 88 15.92 -8.12 -7.96
C SER A 88 14.95 -6.97 -8.12
N TYR A 89 13.93 -7.11 -8.96
CA TYR A 89 12.98 -6.06 -9.27
C TYR A 89 11.55 -6.59 -9.40
N ILE A 90 10.58 -5.74 -9.07
CA ILE A 90 9.16 -5.94 -9.34
C ILE A 90 8.73 -4.92 -10.39
N HIS A 91 8.15 -5.39 -11.49
CA HIS A 91 7.53 -4.59 -12.54
C HIS A 91 6.04 -4.40 -12.24
N LEU A 92 5.69 -3.30 -11.59
CA LEU A 92 4.30 -3.02 -11.20
C LEU A 92 3.58 -2.27 -12.32
N SER A 93 2.58 -2.90 -12.93
CA SER A 93 1.71 -2.28 -13.94
C SER A 93 0.91 -1.11 -13.37
N GLY A 94 0.74 -0.05 -14.18
CA GLY A 94 -0.08 1.11 -13.85
C GLY A 94 -1.52 0.74 -13.49
N ASN A 95 -2.10 -0.25 -14.15
CA ASN A 95 -3.47 -0.70 -13.91
C ASN A 95 -3.72 -1.22 -12.49
N ARG A 96 -2.67 -1.67 -11.80
CA ARG A 96 -2.74 -2.20 -10.43
C ARG A 96 -2.44 -1.17 -9.35
N ASN A 97 -1.99 0.02 -9.72
CA ASN A 97 -1.68 1.05 -8.75
C ASN A 97 -2.54 2.30 -8.91
N LYS A 98 -2.66 3.08 -7.84
CA LYS A 98 -3.51 4.28 -7.80
C LYS A 98 -3.03 5.40 -8.73
N SER A 99 -1.76 5.44 -9.09
CA SER A 99 -1.17 6.50 -9.92
C SER A 99 -1.34 6.27 -11.42
N GLY A 100 -1.76 5.07 -11.85
CA GLY A 100 -1.89 4.70 -13.26
C GLY A 100 -0.56 4.57 -14.02
N ARG A 101 0.59 4.64 -13.32
CA ARG A 101 1.93 4.62 -13.95
C ARG A 101 2.64 3.30 -13.69
N ASN A 102 3.30 2.78 -14.72
CA ASN A 102 4.21 1.64 -14.54
C ASN A 102 5.37 2.04 -13.62
N ARG A 103 5.80 1.10 -12.78
CA ARG A 103 6.85 1.34 -11.80
C ARG A 103 7.75 0.10 -11.67
N ILE A 104 9.05 0.31 -11.71
CA ILE A 104 10.05 -0.70 -11.37
C ILE A 104 10.45 -0.47 -9.91
N VAL A 105 10.34 -1.51 -9.11
CA VAL A 105 10.58 -1.45 -7.66
C VAL A 105 11.69 -2.44 -7.30
N PRO A 106 12.81 -1.99 -6.72
CA PRO A 106 13.86 -2.89 -6.29
C PRO A 106 13.38 -3.76 -5.14
N VAL A 107 13.81 -5.03 -5.14
CA VAL A 107 13.55 -5.99 -4.05
C VAL A 107 14.83 -6.09 -3.19
N PRO A 108 14.78 -5.67 -1.93
CA PRO A 108 15.89 -5.84 -1.01
C PRO A 108 16.30 -7.30 -0.85
N SER A 109 17.62 -7.56 -0.68
CA SER A 109 18.16 -8.91 -0.59
C SER A 109 17.52 -9.76 0.51
N TYR A 110 17.27 -9.17 1.67
CA TYR A 110 16.62 -9.86 2.81
C TYR A 110 15.18 -10.35 2.54
N ILE A 111 14.54 -9.88 1.46
CA ILE A 111 13.21 -10.38 1.04
C ILE A 111 13.37 -11.60 0.14
N LYS A 112 14.45 -11.66 -0.67
CA LYS A 112 14.66 -12.74 -1.63
C LYS A 112 14.67 -14.12 -1.01
N ASP A 113 15.19 -14.24 0.21
CA ASP A 113 15.24 -15.52 0.95
C ASP A 113 13.86 -16.11 1.25
N PHE A 114 12.80 -15.30 1.16
CA PHE A 114 11.40 -15.70 1.35
C PHE A 114 10.63 -15.86 0.03
N LEU A 115 11.29 -15.68 -1.11
CA LEU A 115 10.69 -15.79 -2.44
C LEU A 115 11.09 -17.10 -3.09
N VAL A 116 10.12 -18.00 -3.27
CA VAL A 116 10.32 -19.26 -4.02
C VAL A 116 9.59 -19.11 -5.35
N LYS A 117 10.37 -18.89 -6.44
CA LYS A 117 9.82 -18.61 -7.77
C LYS A 117 8.94 -19.77 -8.25
N GLY A 118 7.73 -19.44 -8.65
CA GLY A 118 6.75 -20.36 -9.23
C GLY A 118 6.46 -20.05 -10.69
N ASN A 119 5.32 -20.55 -11.19
CA ASN A 119 4.86 -20.26 -12.54
C ASN A 119 4.60 -18.76 -12.70
N PRO A 120 5.04 -18.10 -13.79
CA PRO A 120 4.86 -16.66 -14.00
C PRO A 120 3.41 -16.16 -13.88
N LYS A 121 2.43 -16.99 -14.24
CA LYS A 121 1.00 -16.63 -14.15
C LYS A 121 0.43 -16.75 -12.74
N ASP A 122 1.10 -17.45 -11.84
CA ASP A 122 0.58 -17.71 -10.51
C ASP A 122 0.86 -16.55 -9.55
N ASN A 123 -0.13 -16.27 -8.72
CA ASN A 123 -0.01 -15.31 -7.63
C ASN A 123 0.93 -15.87 -6.54
N ILE A 124 1.81 -15.04 -6.02
CA ILE A 124 2.86 -15.43 -5.07
C ILE A 124 2.34 -15.95 -3.72
N PHE A 125 1.08 -15.66 -3.37
CA PHE A 125 0.46 -16.06 -2.11
C PHE A 125 -0.49 -17.24 -2.26
N SER A 126 -1.25 -17.29 -3.35
CA SER A 126 -2.23 -18.36 -3.58
C SER A 126 -1.62 -19.58 -4.29
N GLY A 127 -0.50 -19.43 -4.98
CA GLY A 127 0.08 -20.45 -5.85
C GLY A 127 -0.81 -20.79 -7.05
N LYS A 128 -1.74 -19.92 -7.41
CA LYS A 128 -2.71 -20.08 -8.51
C LYS A 128 -2.80 -18.73 -9.28
N PRO A 129 -3.33 -18.70 -10.53
CA PRO A 129 -3.52 -17.46 -11.26
C PRO A 129 -4.41 -16.43 -10.54
N GLN A 130 -5.38 -16.89 -9.74
CA GLN A 130 -6.27 -16.02 -8.99
C GLN A 130 -5.64 -15.56 -7.69
N PRO A 131 -5.65 -14.25 -7.39
CA PRO A 131 -5.18 -13.72 -6.12
C PRO A 131 -6.09 -14.16 -4.96
N LEU A 132 -5.56 -14.11 -3.74
CA LEU A 132 -6.34 -14.30 -2.53
C LEU A 132 -7.47 -13.27 -2.43
N ASN A 133 -8.51 -13.57 -1.63
CA ASN A 133 -9.65 -12.69 -1.40
C ASN A 133 -9.23 -11.25 -1.06
N GLN A 134 -10.03 -10.27 -1.50
CA GLN A 134 -9.74 -8.84 -1.32
C GLN A 134 -9.48 -8.45 0.13
N ASP A 135 -10.19 -9.04 1.09
CA ASP A 135 -10.06 -8.76 2.52
C ASP A 135 -9.08 -9.70 3.25
N TYR A 136 -8.38 -10.60 2.52
CA TYR A 136 -7.52 -11.62 3.13
C TYR A 136 -6.51 -11.00 4.12
N PHE A 137 -5.67 -10.10 3.68
CA PHE A 137 -4.67 -9.47 4.53
C PHE A 137 -5.26 -8.55 5.61
N LYS A 138 -6.38 -7.92 5.33
CA LYS A 138 -7.12 -7.12 6.32
C LYS A 138 -7.64 -8.01 7.46
N THR A 139 -8.25 -9.13 7.12
CA THR A 139 -8.76 -10.10 8.09
C THR A 139 -7.63 -10.73 8.89
N LEU A 140 -6.57 -11.16 8.20
CA LEU A 140 -5.40 -11.78 8.84
C LEU A 140 -4.70 -10.81 9.79
N TRP A 141 -4.51 -9.55 9.37
CA TRP A 141 -3.95 -8.50 10.22
C TRP A 141 -4.83 -8.21 11.44
N SER A 142 -6.16 -8.16 11.27
CA SER A 142 -7.09 -7.95 12.38
C SER A 142 -7.03 -9.08 13.42
N ARG A 143 -6.83 -10.33 12.97
CA ARG A 143 -6.65 -11.48 13.88
C ARG A 143 -5.30 -11.39 14.60
N PHE A 144 -4.20 -11.11 13.89
CA PHE A 144 -2.89 -10.88 14.48
C PHE A 144 -2.93 -9.77 15.53
N LYS A 145 -3.56 -8.63 15.21
CA LYS A 145 -3.67 -7.49 16.12
C LYS A 145 -4.38 -7.82 17.43
N ARG A 146 -5.36 -8.73 17.41
CA ARG A 146 -6.07 -9.15 18.64
C ARG A 146 -5.23 -10.02 19.57
N GLN A 147 -4.25 -10.71 19.02
CA GLN A 147 -3.35 -11.61 19.76
C GLN A 147 -2.04 -10.92 20.18
N SER A 148 -1.68 -9.82 19.50
CA SER A 148 -0.42 -9.13 19.73
C SER A 148 -0.60 -8.01 20.77
N ASN A 149 0.26 -8.00 21.77
CA ASN A 149 0.42 -6.92 22.75
C ASN A 149 1.48 -5.88 22.35
N LEU A 150 2.10 -6.05 21.16
CA LEU A 150 3.19 -5.20 20.67
C LEU A 150 2.71 -4.00 19.85
N LEU A 151 1.43 -3.96 19.47
CA LEU A 151 0.89 -2.97 18.56
C LEU A 151 0.23 -1.82 19.32
N GLU A 152 0.58 -0.61 18.94
CA GLU A 152 -0.04 0.61 19.46
C GLU A 152 -1.33 0.97 18.68
N GLN A 153 -2.17 1.79 19.29
CA GLN A 153 -3.34 2.35 18.60
C GLN A 153 -2.91 3.16 17.38
N GLY A 154 -3.62 3.01 16.27
CA GLY A 154 -3.30 3.67 15.00
C GLY A 154 -2.29 2.92 14.13
N GLN A 155 -1.67 1.86 14.64
CA GLN A 155 -0.81 0.98 13.84
C GLN A 155 -1.65 -0.02 13.03
N THR A 156 -1.32 -0.14 11.74
CA THR A 156 -2.04 -0.97 10.76
C THR A 156 -1.03 -1.67 9.84
N LEU A 157 -1.49 -2.54 8.97
CA LEU A 157 -0.64 -3.14 7.95
C LEU A 157 0.05 -2.09 7.04
N TYR A 158 -0.57 -0.93 6.82
CA TYR A 158 0.05 0.21 6.13
C TYR A 158 1.19 0.86 6.91
N SER A 159 1.28 0.64 8.20
CA SER A 159 2.38 1.15 9.04
C SER A 159 3.73 0.59 8.63
N PHE A 160 3.79 -0.62 8.03
CA PHE A 160 5.01 -1.14 7.42
C PHE A 160 5.51 -0.24 6.29
N ARG A 161 4.61 0.19 5.40
CA ARG A 161 4.96 1.12 4.31
C ARG A 161 5.41 2.48 4.87
N HIS A 162 4.78 2.95 5.93
CA HIS A 162 5.16 4.21 6.58
C HIS A 162 6.57 4.08 7.21
N SER A 163 6.82 3.02 7.97
CA SER A 163 8.14 2.77 8.56
C SER A 163 9.23 2.63 7.51
N GLY A 164 8.96 1.91 6.41
CA GLY A 164 9.90 1.79 5.28
C GLY A 164 10.19 3.13 4.59
N ALA A 165 9.18 3.99 4.44
CA ALA A 165 9.36 5.32 3.89
C ALA A 165 10.28 6.19 4.76
N ILE A 166 10.08 6.15 6.08
CA ILE A 166 10.93 6.83 7.06
C ILE A 166 12.37 6.31 6.98
N GLU A 167 12.56 5.00 6.88
CA GLU A 167 13.88 4.38 6.80
C GLU A 167 14.64 4.82 5.54
N ILE A 168 13.97 4.83 4.37
CA ILE A 168 14.58 5.34 3.12
C ILE A 168 14.97 6.81 3.28
N PHE A 169 14.12 7.63 3.87
CA PHE A 169 14.43 9.04 4.07
C PHE A 169 15.63 9.21 5.03
N LYS A 170 15.66 8.50 6.15
CA LYS A 170 16.79 8.53 7.11
C LYS A 170 18.11 8.16 6.45
N ARG A 171 18.11 7.14 5.60
CA ARG A 171 19.33 6.67 4.90
C ARG A 171 19.78 7.62 3.79
N THR A 172 18.87 8.28 3.11
CA THR A 172 19.21 9.02 1.89
C THR A 172 19.19 10.54 2.07
N GLY A 173 18.54 11.06 3.11
CA GLY A 173 18.28 12.50 3.31
C GLY A 173 17.43 13.13 2.19
N SER A 174 16.90 12.34 1.25
CA SER A 174 16.32 12.85 0.01
C SER A 174 14.82 12.55 -0.13
N ILE A 175 14.02 13.60 -0.06
CA ILE A 175 12.58 13.51 -0.30
C ILE A 175 12.26 13.12 -1.76
N THR A 176 13.11 13.49 -2.71
CA THR A 176 12.93 13.13 -4.12
C THR A 176 13.15 11.62 -4.34
N LYS A 177 14.16 11.03 -3.68
CA LYS A 177 14.37 9.58 -3.70
C LYS A 177 13.19 8.85 -3.08
N LEU A 178 12.69 9.34 -1.94
CA LEU A 178 11.49 8.81 -1.31
C LEU A 178 10.27 8.90 -2.22
N GLN A 179 10.03 10.05 -2.86
CA GLN A 179 8.93 10.25 -3.81
C GLN A 179 8.97 9.21 -4.94
N LYS A 180 10.14 9.02 -5.55
CA LYS A 180 10.35 8.03 -6.62
C LYS A 180 10.09 6.61 -6.12
N ALA A 181 10.66 6.23 -4.97
CA ALA A 181 10.48 4.89 -4.37
C ALA A 181 9.01 4.59 -4.05
N MET A 182 8.26 5.56 -3.57
CA MET A 182 6.84 5.42 -3.26
C MET A 182 5.92 5.52 -4.49
N GLY A 183 6.43 5.98 -5.62
CA GLY A 183 5.64 6.24 -6.84
C GLY A 183 4.61 7.36 -6.67
N HIS A 184 4.94 8.41 -5.92
CA HIS A 184 4.05 9.54 -5.71
C HIS A 184 4.18 10.56 -6.84
N SER A 185 3.06 11.09 -7.32
CA SER A 185 3.01 12.14 -8.35
C SER A 185 3.41 13.51 -7.80
N SER A 186 3.30 13.72 -6.49
CA SER A 186 3.61 14.98 -5.82
C SER A 186 4.51 14.76 -4.60
N ILE A 187 5.48 15.63 -4.42
CA ILE A 187 6.39 15.64 -3.26
C ILE A 187 5.62 15.85 -1.94
N ASN A 188 4.54 16.66 -1.98
CA ASN A 188 3.70 16.91 -0.81
C ASN A 188 3.08 15.64 -0.23
N VAL A 189 2.74 14.65 -1.09
CA VAL A 189 2.26 13.34 -0.62
C VAL A 189 3.36 12.61 0.13
N SER A 190 4.61 12.68 -0.32
CA SER A 190 5.75 12.05 0.36
C SER A 190 6.05 12.71 1.69
N LEU A 191 5.96 14.05 1.77
CA LEU A 191 6.14 14.80 3.02
C LEU A 191 5.14 14.38 4.12
N THR A 192 3.94 13.92 3.76
CA THR A 192 2.97 13.44 4.76
C THR A 192 3.46 12.21 5.53
N TYR A 193 4.37 11.41 4.93
CA TYR A 193 4.98 10.25 5.60
C TYR A 193 6.09 10.63 6.58
N LEU A 194 6.62 11.84 6.48
CA LEU A 194 7.70 12.33 7.34
C LEU A 194 7.19 13.17 8.52
N ARG A 195 5.90 13.44 8.57
CA ARG A 195 5.28 14.13 9.71
C ARG A 195 5.41 13.27 10.97
N GLY A 196 6.00 13.83 12.03
CA GLY A 196 6.25 13.13 13.28
C GLY A 196 7.64 12.50 13.38
N LEU A 197 8.59 12.91 12.52
CA LEU A 197 10.03 12.68 12.68
C LEU A 197 10.72 13.76 13.52
N GLU A 198 9.96 14.78 13.94
CA GLU A 198 10.43 15.84 14.83
C GLU A 198 10.47 15.38 16.28
#